data_be61e258a606db8b2bae5f8d2e57e4fb
#
_entry.id   be61e258a606db8b2bae5f8d2e57e4fb
#
_cell.length_a   1.000
_cell.length_b   1.000
_cell.length_c   1.000
_cell.angle_alpha   90.00
_cell.angle_beta   90.00
_cell.angle_gamma   90.00
#
_symmetry.space_group_name_H-M   'P 1'
#
loop_
_entity.id
_entity.type
_entity.pdbx_description
1 polymer ?
#
loop_
_entity_poly.entity_id
_entity_poly.type
_entity_poly.pdbx_seq_one_letter_code
_entity_poly.pdbx_strand_id
1 'polypeptide(L)'
;GGSDLIRNPQWAEDVIAAAKTSGLAVSAKTRLGYSKVAEYHDWIATLLSQHVAVLTVHLRTKQEMSKVPAHFEVIDDLIKMRDAIAPETLLQINGDVADYQAGVALAKAHPGLEGIKIGRGVFANPFAFESHPQSHDLHELLGLLNMQLDLFDDFATRYDVPRFPSLKRFFKIYARPELGATDLRNTMMDAKSTDDVRKILAAYQAKMQVTNHS
;
A
#
# COMPACT_ATOMS: atom_id res chain seq x y z
N GLY A 1 -10.96 -9.71 -11.43
CA GLY A 1 -10.63 -9.21 -10.09
C GLY A 1 -11.65 -8.18 -9.62
N GLY A 2 -11.56 -7.67 -8.35
CA GLY A 2 -12.56 -6.77 -7.76
C GLY A 2 -12.89 -5.54 -8.62
N SER A 3 -11.93 -4.98 -9.33
CA SER A 3 -12.17 -3.83 -10.24
C SER A 3 -13.02 -4.16 -11.47
N ASP A 4 -13.28 -5.42 -11.77
CA ASP A 4 -14.20 -5.80 -12.87
C ASP A 4 -15.66 -5.58 -12.47
N LEU A 5 -15.97 -5.46 -11.18
CA LEU A 5 -17.30 -5.10 -10.67
C LEU A 5 -17.76 -3.71 -11.14
N ILE A 6 -16.82 -2.81 -11.49
CA ILE A 6 -17.13 -1.49 -12.06
C ILE A 6 -17.98 -1.62 -13.33
N ARG A 7 -17.78 -2.69 -14.10
CA ARG A 7 -18.52 -2.97 -15.34
C ARG A 7 -19.91 -3.58 -15.09
N ASN A 8 -20.18 -3.99 -13.87
CA ASN A 8 -21.47 -4.51 -13.46
C ASN A 8 -21.78 -4.03 -12.02
N PRO A 9 -22.23 -2.78 -11.86
CA PRO A 9 -22.47 -2.18 -10.55
C PRO A 9 -23.42 -2.99 -9.66
N GLN A 10 -24.44 -3.65 -10.24
CA GLN A 10 -25.37 -4.50 -9.49
C GLN A 10 -24.64 -5.58 -8.69
N TRP A 11 -23.61 -6.20 -9.26
CA TRP A 11 -22.86 -7.22 -8.53
C TRP A 11 -22.08 -6.64 -7.34
N ALA A 12 -21.63 -5.38 -7.44
CA ALA A 12 -20.98 -4.71 -6.31
C ALA A 12 -22.01 -4.43 -5.20
N GLU A 13 -23.20 -4.00 -5.55
CA GLU A 13 -24.31 -3.80 -4.61
C GLU A 13 -24.66 -5.11 -3.90
N ASP A 14 -24.82 -6.21 -4.65
CA ASP A 14 -25.14 -7.53 -4.11
C ASP A 14 -24.04 -8.01 -3.12
N VAL A 15 -22.78 -7.81 -3.46
CA VAL A 15 -21.64 -8.16 -2.58
C VAL A 15 -21.66 -7.32 -1.30
N ILE A 16 -21.90 -6.00 -1.41
CA ILE A 16 -21.97 -5.12 -0.24
C ILE A 16 -23.18 -5.49 0.64
N ALA A 17 -24.34 -5.72 0.02
CA ALA A 17 -25.54 -6.15 0.74
C ALA A 17 -25.30 -7.47 1.50
N ALA A 18 -24.70 -8.46 0.85
CA ALA A 18 -24.33 -9.72 1.50
C ALA A 18 -23.34 -9.52 2.65
N ALA A 19 -22.31 -8.67 2.48
CA ALA A 19 -21.37 -8.36 3.55
C ALA A 19 -22.03 -7.72 4.76
N LYS A 20 -23.01 -6.83 4.56
CA LYS A 20 -23.76 -6.16 5.62
C LYS A 20 -24.59 -7.11 6.47
N THR A 21 -24.98 -8.28 5.95
CA THR A 21 -25.72 -9.29 6.74
C THR A 21 -24.91 -9.82 7.94
N SER A 22 -23.60 -9.63 7.95
CA SER A 22 -22.75 -9.97 9.09
C SER A 22 -22.99 -9.11 10.34
N GLY A 23 -23.65 -7.96 10.20
CA GLY A 23 -23.79 -6.96 11.26
C GLY A 23 -22.53 -6.14 11.55
N LEU A 24 -21.43 -6.38 10.83
CA LEU A 24 -20.18 -5.63 10.97
C LEU A 24 -20.17 -4.39 10.06
N ALA A 25 -19.36 -3.39 10.44
CA ALA A 25 -19.09 -2.23 9.59
C ALA A 25 -18.41 -2.67 8.28
N VAL A 26 -19.02 -2.34 7.14
CA VAL A 26 -18.51 -2.70 5.81
C VAL A 26 -17.75 -1.54 5.21
N SER A 27 -16.53 -1.77 4.76
CA SER A 27 -15.74 -0.81 3.98
C SER A 27 -15.58 -1.28 2.54
N ALA A 28 -15.61 -0.34 1.60
CA ALA A 28 -15.35 -0.62 0.19
C ALA A 28 -14.08 0.09 -0.28
N LYS A 29 -13.27 -0.60 -1.10
CA LYS A 29 -12.13 0.01 -1.78
C LYS A 29 -12.28 -0.17 -3.28
N THR A 30 -12.18 0.94 -4.00
CA THR A 30 -12.39 0.95 -5.45
C THR A 30 -11.40 1.82 -6.20
N ARG A 31 -11.63 1.98 -7.51
CA ARG A 31 -11.00 2.93 -8.42
C ARG A 31 -12.03 3.89 -8.99
N LEU A 32 -11.58 4.95 -9.68
CA LEU A 32 -12.46 5.95 -10.30
C LEU A 32 -13.41 5.33 -11.34
N GLY A 33 -12.90 4.39 -12.11
CA GLY A 33 -13.65 3.76 -13.18
C GLY A 33 -12.90 2.57 -13.75
N TYR A 34 -13.46 1.94 -14.77
CA TYR A 34 -12.81 0.86 -15.52
C TYR A 34 -11.85 1.40 -16.57
N SER A 35 -12.33 2.26 -17.47
CA SER A 35 -11.56 2.78 -18.62
C SER A 35 -11.43 4.30 -18.66
N LYS A 36 -12.46 5.05 -18.27
CA LYS A 36 -12.50 6.50 -18.31
C LYS A 36 -12.64 7.09 -16.91
N VAL A 37 -11.94 8.18 -16.64
CA VAL A 37 -12.03 8.89 -15.35
C VAL A 37 -13.47 9.31 -15.08
N ALA A 38 -14.17 9.89 -16.05
CA ALA A 38 -15.54 10.37 -15.89
C ALA A 38 -16.56 9.29 -15.44
N GLU A 39 -16.23 8.00 -15.53
CA GLU A 39 -17.08 6.92 -15.00
C GLU A 39 -17.29 7.02 -13.48
N TYR A 40 -16.44 7.79 -12.76
CA TYR A 40 -16.54 7.92 -11.32
C TYR A 40 -17.88 8.53 -10.88
N HIS A 41 -18.50 9.40 -11.68
CA HIS A 41 -19.76 10.04 -11.30
C HIS A 41 -20.83 8.99 -10.99
N ASP A 42 -21.08 8.06 -11.90
CA ASP A 42 -22.09 7.02 -11.70
C ASP A 42 -21.61 5.92 -10.75
N TRP A 43 -20.35 5.51 -10.91
CA TRP A 43 -19.76 4.41 -10.14
C TRP A 43 -19.65 4.72 -8.65
N ILE A 44 -19.11 5.89 -8.29
CA ILE A 44 -18.96 6.29 -6.89
C ILE A 44 -20.33 6.60 -6.27
N ALA A 45 -21.26 7.20 -7.03
CA ALA A 45 -22.63 7.40 -6.55
C ALA A 45 -23.30 6.06 -6.20
N THR A 46 -23.14 5.03 -7.04
CA THR A 46 -23.63 3.67 -6.76
C THR A 46 -23.07 3.12 -5.44
N LEU A 47 -21.77 3.26 -5.19
CA LEU A 47 -21.15 2.77 -3.96
C LEU A 47 -21.56 3.58 -2.72
N LEU A 48 -21.68 4.91 -2.85
CA LEU A 48 -22.13 5.78 -1.77
C LEU A 48 -23.59 5.48 -1.37
N SER A 49 -24.47 5.23 -2.36
CA SER A 49 -25.87 4.85 -2.07
C SER A 49 -26.01 3.52 -1.32
N GLN A 50 -24.93 2.75 -1.23
CA GLN A 50 -24.88 1.57 -0.35
C GLN A 50 -24.55 1.92 1.11
N HIS A 51 -24.32 3.19 1.48
CA HIS A 51 -24.04 3.63 2.86
C HIS A 51 -23.01 2.73 3.55
N VAL A 52 -21.83 2.55 2.93
CA VAL A 52 -20.71 1.82 3.52
C VAL A 52 -20.06 2.68 4.61
N ALA A 53 -19.50 2.06 5.66
CA ALA A 53 -18.86 2.80 6.73
C ALA A 53 -17.64 3.60 6.22
N VAL A 54 -16.86 3.03 5.30
CA VAL A 54 -15.69 3.68 4.69
C VAL A 54 -15.67 3.39 3.20
N LEU A 55 -15.50 4.42 2.39
CA LEU A 55 -15.20 4.30 0.97
C LEU A 55 -13.78 4.79 0.68
N THR A 56 -12.90 3.91 0.23
CA THR A 56 -11.55 4.27 -0.23
C THR A 56 -11.49 4.29 -1.75
N VAL A 57 -11.15 5.43 -2.34
CA VAL A 57 -11.05 5.58 -3.80
C VAL A 57 -9.60 5.71 -4.24
N HIS A 58 -9.11 4.78 -5.06
CA HIS A 58 -7.83 4.93 -5.74
C HIS A 58 -8.04 5.82 -6.96
N LEU A 59 -7.35 6.95 -6.98
CA LEU A 59 -7.52 8.04 -7.96
C LEU A 59 -6.96 7.70 -9.35
N ARG A 60 -7.28 6.52 -9.86
CA ARG A 60 -7.02 6.04 -11.23
C ARG A 60 -8.10 5.08 -11.68
N THR A 61 -8.27 4.94 -12.96
CA THR A 61 -9.08 3.87 -13.54
C THR A 61 -8.37 2.51 -13.47
N LYS A 62 -9.10 1.43 -13.75
CA LYS A 62 -8.51 0.08 -13.83
C LYS A 62 -7.52 -0.03 -14.98
N GLN A 63 -7.81 0.56 -16.13
CA GLN A 63 -6.94 0.47 -17.31
C GLN A 63 -5.66 1.29 -17.18
N GLU A 64 -5.71 2.42 -16.50
CA GLU A 64 -4.53 3.25 -16.20
C GLU A 64 -3.53 2.53 -15.30
N MET A 65 -4.01 1.69 -14.40
CA MET A 65 -3.18 0.96 -13.43
C MET A 65 -2.27 1.88 -12.61
N SER A 66 -1.00 2.02 -13.03
CA SER A 66 0.02 2.90 -12.44
C SER A 66 0.81 3.64 -13.51
N LYS A 67 0.28 3.74 -14.73
CA LYS A 67 0.97 4.28 -15.89
C LYS A 67 0.86 5.80 -16.01
N VAL A 68 -0.09 6.40 -15.30
CA VAL A 68 -0.35 7.84 -15.28
C VAL A 68 -0.31 8.34 -13.83
N PRO A 69 -0.16 9.64 -13.57
CA PRO A 69 -0.35 10.22 -12.24
C PRO A 69 -1.75 9.97 -11.68
N ALA A 70 -1.89 9.99 -10.36
CA ALA A 70 -3.21 9.95 -9.71
C ALA A 70 -3.98 11.25 -9.99
N HIS A 71 -5.28 11.12 -10.24
CA HIS A 71 -6.20 12.22 -10.56
C HIS A 71 -6.64 12.94 -9.29
N PHE A 72 -5.77 13.77 -8.72
CA PHE A 72 -6.09 14.55 -7.51
C PHE A 72 -7.16 15.62 -7.75
N GLU A 73 -7.32 16.05 -8.98
CA GLU A 73 -8.30 17.07 -9.40
C GLU A 73 -9.76 16.65 -9.16
N VAL A 74 -10.05 15.37 -8.98
CA VAL A 74 -11.41 14.89 -8.72
C VAL A 74 -11.78 14.82 -7.22
N ILE A 75 -10.83 15.09 -6.31
CA ILE A 75 -11.04 14.88 -4.87
C ILE A 75 -12.20 15.72 -4.33
N ASP A 76 -12.24 17.01 -4.65
CA ASP A 76 -13.27 17.92 -4.14
C ASP A 76 -14.66 17.54 -4.64
N ASP A 77 -14.73 16.95 -5.82
CA ASP A 77 -15.98 16.46 -6.39
C ASP A 77 -16.45 15.16 -5.69
N LEU A 78 -15.51 14.26 -5.39
CA LEU A 78 -15.80 13.06 -4.59
C LEU A 78 -16.31 13.43 -3.18
N ILE A 79 -15.75 14.48 -2.56
CA ILE A 79 -16.23 15.00 -1.26
C ILE A 79 -17.66 15.49 -1.39
N LYS A 80 -17.98 16.33 -2.39
CA LYS A 80 -19.32 16.83 -2.64
C LYS A 80 -20.32 15.69 -2.88
N MET A 81 -19.95 14.69 -3.66
CA MET A 81 -20.77 13.51 -3.90
C MET A 81 -21.06 12.75 -2.60
N ARG A 82 -20.03 12.51 -1.77
CA ARG A 82 -20.19 11.87 -0.47
C ARG A 82 -21.12 12.67 0.43
N ASP A 83 -20.93 13.97 0.56
CA ASP A 83 -21.73 14.83 1.43
C ASP A 83 -23.19 14.89 1.00
N ALA A 84 -23.47 14.79 -0.31
CA ALA A 84 -24.82 14.79 -0.84
C ALA A 84 -25.54 13.43 -0.73
N ILE A 85 -24.82 12.31 -0.85
CA ILE A 85 -25.41 10.97 -0.97
C ILE A 85 -25.33 10.19 0.36
N ALA A 86 -24.17 10.24 1.03
CA ALA A 86 -23.89 9.42 2.22
C ALA A 86 -22.95 10.19 3.18
N PRO A 87 -23.43 11.26 3.83
CA PRO A 87 -22.57 12.13 4.66
C PRO A 87 -21.93 11.41 5.86
N GLU A 88 -22.47 10.26 6.27
CA GLU A 88 -21.93 9.40 7.31
C GLU A 88 -20.77 8.49 6.84
N THR A 89 -20.61 8.31 5.52
CA THR A 89 -19.53 7.48 4.95
C THR A 89 -18.20 8.22 5.06
N LEU A 90 -17.21 7.61 5.72
CA LEU A 90 -15.86 8.14 5.76
C LEU A 90 -15.19 7.99 4.39
N LEU A 91 -14.82 9.11 3.75
CA LEU A 91 -14.17 9.11 2.46
C LEU A 91 -12.65 9.12 2.60
N GLN A 92 -12.02 8.11 2.03
CA GLN A 92 -10.56 8.00 1.97
C GLN A 92 -10.10 7.99 0.51
N ILE A 93 -8.92 8.55 0.26
CA ILE A 93 -8.29 8.46 -1.06
C ILE A 93 -7.00 7.66 -1.01
N ASN A 94 -6.60 7.15 -2.18
CA ASN A 94 -5.38 6.41 -2.40
C ASN A 94 -4.80 6.75 -3.79
N GLY A 95 -3.49 6.76 -3.91
CA GLY A 95 -2.77 6.99 -5.17
C GLY A 95 -1.64 7.99 -4.97
N ASP A 96 -0.43 7.62 -5.35
CA ASP A 96 0.81 8.42 -5.37
C ASP A 96 1.13 9.21 -4.08
N VAL A 97 0.57 8.80 -2.96
CA VAL A 97 0.93 9.35 -1.66
C VAL A 97 2.17 8.60 -1.17
N ALA A 98 3.28 9.32 -1.05
CA ALA A 98 4.58 8.73 -0.75
C ALA A 98 4.73 8.38 0.74
N ASP A 99 4.33 9.30 1.62
CA ASP A 99 4.59 9.24 3.05
C ASP A 99 3.53 10.01 3.86
N TYR A 100 3.72 10.03 5.17
CA TYR A 100 2.84 10.71 6.13
C TYR A 100 2.75 12.23 5.83
N GLN A 101 3.86 12.89 5.53
CA GLN A 101 3.88 14.34 5.29
C GLN A 101 3.09 14.70 4.02
N ALA A 102 3.28 13.95 2.95
CA ALA A 102 2.48 14.08 1.72
C ALA A 102 0.99 13.85 2.00
N GLY A 103 0.67 12.85 2.84
CA GLY A 103 -0.70 12.58 3.28
C GLY A 103 -1.32 13.75 4.05
N VAL A 104 -0.59 14.31 5.02
CA VAL A 104 -1.04 15.47 5.81
C VAL A 104 -1.24 16.70 4.92
N ALA A 105 -0.32 16.95 3.99
CA ALA A 105 -0.44 18.08 3.06
C ALA A 105 -1.70 17.95 2.19
N LEU A 106 -1.97 16.73 1.69
CA LEU A 106 -3.15 16.45 0.87
C LEU A 106 -4.46 16.61 1.68
N ALA A 107 -4.50 16.10 2.92
CA ALA A 107 -5.67 16.27 3.79
C ALA A 107 -5.95 17.73 4.13
N LYS A 108 -4.91 18.54 4.29
CA LYS A 108 -5.05 20.00 4.50
C LYS A 108 -5.56 20.72 3.25
N ALA A 109 -5.14 20.28 2.07
CA ALA A 109 -5.57 20.85 0.79
C ALA A 109 -7.05 20.52 0.46
N HIS A 110 -7.57 19.39 0.96
CA HIS A 110 -8.91 18.90 0.69
C HIS A 110 -9.68 18.64 2.00
N PRO A 111 -10.15 19.69 2.70
CA PRO A 111 -10.97 19.54 3.90
C PRO A 111 -12.24 18.76 3.58
N GLY A 112 -12.52 17.70 4.35
CA GLY A 112 -13.63 16.79 4.10
C GLY A 112 -13.16 15.37 3.71
N LEU A 113 -11.86 15.16 3.53
CA LEU A 113 -11.29 13.81 3.55
C LEU A 113 -11.09 13.33 4.99
N GLU A 114 -11.56 12.13 5.29
CA GLU A 114 -11.37 11.50 6.61
C GLU A 114 -10.14 10.59 6.66
N GLY A 115 -9.52 10.32 5.53
CA GLY A 115 -8.30 9.52 5.52
C GLY A 115 -7.58 9.45 4.19
N ILE A 116 -6.30 9.10 4.30
CA ILE A 116 -5.42 8.93 3.15
C ILE A 116 -4.69 7.61 3.29
N LYS A 117 -4.73 6.80 2.23
CA LYS A 117 -4.11 5.49 2.21
C LYS A 117 -2.79 5.51 1.47
N ILE A 118 -1.70 5.26 2.19
CA ILE A 118 -0.39 5.05 1.61
C ILE A 118 -0.27 3.59 1.18
N GLY A 119 0.05 3.35 -0.08
CA GLY A 119 0.25 2.01 -0.63
C GLY A 119 1.71 1.71 -0.91
N ARG A 120 2.13 1.93 -2.16
CA ARG A 120 3.50 1.63 -2.61
C ARG A 120 4.60 2.50 -1.97
N GLY A 121 4.23 3.60 -1.31
CA GLY A 121 5.18 4.45 -0.59
C GLY A 121 6.04 3.65 0.40
N VAL A 122 5.46 2.66 1.10
CA VAL A 122 6.21 1.80 2.04
C VAL A 122 7.29 0.94 1.37
N PHE A 123 7.19 0.68 0.07
CA PHE A 123 8.24 -0.04 -0.67
C PHE A 123 9.42 0.87 -1.05
N ALA A 124 9.16 2.17 -1.18
CA ALA A 124 10.20 3.17 -1.35
C ALA A 124 10.77 3.61 0.00
N ASN A 125 9.95 3.66 1.04
CA ASN A 125 10.37 4.00 2.40
C ASN A 125 9.56 3.20 3.44
N PRO A 126 10.13 2.18 4.12
CA PRO A 126 9.43 1.43 5.16
C PRO A 126 9.03 2.30 6.36
N PHE A 127 9.65 3.47 6.52
CA PHE A 127 9.34 4.48 7.52
C PHE A 127 8.35 5.55 7.03
N ALA A 128 7.62 5.29 5.94
CA ALA A 128 6.71 6.25 5.30
C ALA A 128 5.60 6.80 6.23
N PHE A 129 5.35 6.16 7.37
CA PHE A 129 4.35 6.61 8.35
C PHE A 129 4.92 7.44 9.51
N GLU A 130 6.20 7.76 9.49
CA GLU A 130 6.77 8.63 10.53
C GLU A 130 6.20 10.04 10.42
N SER A 131 5.64 10.52 11.54
CA SER A 131 5.15 11.91 11.64
C SER A 131 6.28 12.94 11.67
N HIS A 132 7.48 12.51 12.06
CA HIS A 132 8.72 13.30 12.07
C HIS A 132 9.80 12.50 11.34
N PRO A 133 9.88 12.61 10.01
CA PRO A 133 10.82 11.84 9.22
C PRO A 133 12.26 12.03 9.67
N GLN A 134 12.98 10.94 9.82
CA GLN A 134 14.39 10.92 10.16
C GLN A 134 15.21 10.30 9.03
N SER A 135 16.53 10.44 9.11
CA SER A 135 17.44 9.73 8.23
C SER A 135 17.65 8.33 8.80
N HIS A 136 17.40 7.31 8.00
CA HIS A 136 17.58 5.91 8.35
C HIS A 136 18.75 5.32 7.57
N ASP A 137 19.64 4.66 8.26
CA ASP A 137 20.83 4.05 7.66
C ASP A 137 20.57 2.61 7.19
N LEU A 138 21.58 2.03 6.55
CA LEU A 138 21.49 0.66 6.07
C LEU A 138 21.35 -0.34 7.21
N HIS A 139 21.97 -0.07 8.37
CA HIS A 139 21.92 -0.97 9.53
C HIS A 139 20.47 -1.11 10.04
N GLU A 140 19.72 -0.01 10.15
CA GLU A 140 18.31 -0.01 10.55
C GLU A 140 17.45 -0.76 9.56
N LEU A 141 17.67 -0.54 8.26
CA LEU A 141 16.96 -1.26 7.21
C LEU A 141 17.20 -2.78 7.23
N LEU A 142 18.45 -3.19 7.46
CA LEU A 142 18.80 -4.61 7.60
C LEU A 142 18.21 -5.21 8.89
N GLY A 143 18.06 -4.41 9.95
CA GLY A 143 17.31 -4.79 11.16
C GLY A 143 15.84 -5.12 10.84
N LEU A 144 15.17 -4.27 10.04
CA LEU A 144 13.81 -4.55 9.57
C LEU A 144 13.73 -5.79 8.68
N LEU A 145 14.75 -6.03 7.85
CA LEU A 145 14.78 -7.26 7.05
C LEU A 145 14.88 -8.50 7.94
N ASN A 146 15.75 -8.50 8.97
CA ASN A 146 15.82 -9.62 9.92
C ASN A 146 14.47 -9.86 10.61
N MET A 147 13.81 -8.80 11.08
CA MET A 147 12.44 -8.91 11.63
C MET A 147 11.47 -9.55 10.64
N GLN A 148 11.51 -9.17 9.35
CA GLN A 148 10.66 -9.77 8.33
C GLN A 148 10.98 -11.25 8.11
N LEU A 149 12.26 -11.65 8.15
CA LEU A 149 12.65 -13.07 8.07
C LEU A 149 12.10 -13.87 9.25
N ASP A 150 12.20 -13.32 10.46
CA ASP A 150 11.70 -13.99 11.69
C ASP A 150 10.18 -14.15 11.65
N LEU A 151 9.45 -13.10 11.25
CA LEU A 151 8.00 -13.15 11.07
C LEU A 151 7.59 -14.15 9.98
N PHE A 152 8.37 -14.24 8.89
CA PHE A 152 8.10 -15.20 7.83
C PHE A 152 8.26 -16.63 8.31
N ASP A 153 9.34 -16.94 9.06
CA ASP A 153 9.59 -18.28 9.58
C ASP A 153 8.56 -18.68 10.66
N ASP A 154 8.20 -17.75 11.56
CA ASP A 154 7.15 -17.96 12.55
C ASP A 154 5.80 -18.27 11.86
N PHE A 155 5.45 -17.49 10.84
CA PHE A 155 4.23 -17.68 10.08
C PHE A 155 4.24 -19.00 9.29
N ALA A 156 5.38 -19.35 8.69
CA ALA A 156 5.58 -20.62 7.97
C ALA A 156 5.46 -21.83 8.88
N THR A 157 5.81 -21.68 10.17
CA THR A 157 5.68 -22.75 11.15
C THR A 157 4.22 -22.98 11.58
N ARG A 158 3.40 -21.94 11.60
CA ARG A 158 2.01 -21.99 12.09
C ARG A 158 1.00 -22.31 11.00
N TYR A 159 1.31 -21.97 9.76
CA TYR A 159 0.38 -22.03 8.64
C TYR A 159 1.03 -22.62 7.39
N ASP A 160 0.24 -23.24 6.52
CA ASP A 160 0.70 -23.63 5.18
C ASP A 160 0.79 -22.40 4.28
N VAL A 161 1.98 -21.84 4.16
CA VAL A 161 2.18 -20.48 3.67
C VAL A 161 3.06 -20.33 2.44
N PRO A 162 3.11 -19.11 1.87
CA PRO A 162 3.86 -18.80 0.66
C PRO A 162 5.31 -19.29 0.74
N ARG A 163 5.77 -19.86 -0.36
CA ARG A 163 7.13 -20.34 -0.50
C ARG A 163 8.13 -19.18 -0.39
N PHE A 164 9.30 -19.40 0.18
CA PHE A 164 10.40 -18.44 0.33
C PHE A 164 10.62 -17.52 -0.90
N PRO A 165 10.55 -17.98 -2.18
CA PRO A 165 10.71 -17.09 -3.33
C PRO A 165 9.78 -15.88 -3.35
N SER A 166 8.60 -15.96 -2.71
CA SER A 166 7.67 -14.83 -2.62
C SER A 166 8.23 -13.66 -1.78
N LEU A 167 9.18 -13.93 -0.89
CA LEU A 167 9.82 -12.95 -0.02
C LEU A 167 10.85 -12.09 -0.77
N LYS A 168 11.52 -12.64 -1.79
CA LYS A 168 12.62 -11.98 -2.52
C LYS A 168 12.23 -10.63 -3.13
N ARG A 169 10.98 -10.47 -3.57
CA ARG A 169 10.48 -9.20 -4.12
C ARG A 169 10.57 -8.02 -3.16
N PHE A 170 10.67 -8.29 -1.86
CA PHE A 170 10.76 -7.28 -0.82
C PHE A 170 12.21 -6.88 -0.48
N PHE A 171 13.22 -7.64 -0.87
CA PHE A 171 14.62 -7.36 -0.53
C PHE A 171 15.07 -5.97 -0.99
N LYS A 172 14.50 -5.46 -2.09
CA LYS A 172 14.76 -4.11 -2.59
C LYS A 172 14.31 -2.98 -1.64
N ILE A 173 13.45 -3.28 -0.67
CA ILE A 173 13.00 -2.30 0.34
C ILE A 173 14.15 -1.99 1.29
N TYR A 174 14.96 -2.99 1.61
CA TYR A 174 15.98 -2.95 2.65
C TYR A 174 17.37 -2.77 2.09
N ALA A 175 17.75 -3.54 1.09
CA ALA A 175 19.06 -3.46 0.44
C ALA A 175 18.99 -2.53 -0.77
N ARG A 176 19.26 -1.24 -0.54
CA ARG A 176 19.08 -0.17 -1.51
C ARG A 176 20.40 0.22 -2.19
N PRO A 177 20.36 0.46 -3.53
CA PRO A 177 21.53 0.91 -4.27
C PRO A 177 22.12 2.23 -3.74
N GLU A 178 21.27 3.18 -3.38
CA GLU A 178 21.67 4.49 -2.86
C GLU A 178 22.41 4.42 -1.51
N LEU A 179 22.28 3.29 -0.80
CA LEU A 179 23.04 3.01 0.43
C LEU A 179 24.20 2.02 0.19
N GLY A 180 24.64 1.83 -1.05
CA GLY A 180 25.75 0.94 -1.40
C GLY A 180 25.43 -0.56 -1.29
N ALA A 181 24.17 -0.95 -1.20
CA ALA A 181 23.75 -2.34 -0.94
C ALA A 181 23.37 -3.13 -2.21
N THR A 182 23.83 -2.72 -3.39
CA THR A 182 23.48 -3.41 -4.67
C THR A 182 23.99 -4.85 -4.68
N ASP A 183 25.26 -5.07 -4.30
CA ASP A 183 25.86 -6.42 -4.30
C ASP A 183 25.21 -7.31 -3.25
N LEU A 184 24.91 -6.76 -2.07
CA LEU A 184 24.15 -7.46 -1.04
C LEU A 184 22.82 -7.94 -1.57
N ARG A 185 22.05 -7.05 -2.22
CA ARG A 185 20.75 -7.40 -2.80
C ARG A 185 20.88 -8.50 -3.85
N ASN A 186 21.85 -8.39 -4.76
CA ASN A 186 22.04 -9.39 -5.81
C ASN A 186 22.37 -10.75 -5.18
N THR A 187 23.27 -10.80 -4.20
CA THR A 187 23.60 -12.04 -3.49
C THR A 187 22.39 -12.65 -2.79
N MET A 188 21.54 -11.83 -2.13
CA MET A 188 20.32 -12.32 -1.49
C MET A 188 19.30 -12.87 -2.49
N MET A 189 19.29 -12.40 -3.74
CA MET A 189 18.39 -12.93 -4.78
C MET A 189 18.70 -14.39 -5.13
N ASP A 190 19.94 -14.87 -4.91
CA ASP A 190 20.35 -16.26 -5.13
C ASP A 190 20.05 -17.18 -3.95
N ALA A 191 19.72 -16.64 -2.78
CA ALA A 191 19.37 -17.40 -1.58
C ALA A 191 18.17 -18.35 -1.85
N LYS A 192 18.17 -19.49 -1.17
CA LYS A 192 17.11 -20.52 -1.29
C LYS A 192 16.24 -20.62 -0.05
N SER A 193 16.67 -20.03 1.06
CA SER A 193 16.00 -20.06 2.36
C SER A 193 16.24 -18.74 3.12
N THR A 194 15.49 -18.53 4.19
CA THR A 194 15.70 -17.44 5.16
C THR A 194 17.06 -17.57 5.85
N ASP A 195 17.52 -18.80 6.13
CA ASP A 195 18.84 -19.06 6.71
C ASP A 195 19.99 -18.64 5.77
N ASP A 196 19.85 -18.87 4.47
CA ASP A 196 20.82 -18.39 3.49
C ASP A 196 20.91 -16.85 3.53
N VAL A 197 19.76 -16.17 3.60
CA VAL A 197 19.74 -14.70 3.71
C VAL A 197 20.43 -14.24 4.98
N ARG A 198 20.16 -14.86 6.14
CA ARG A 198 20.82 -14.52 7.40
C ARG A 198 22.35 -14.69 7.34
N LYS A 199 22.84 -15.76 6.71
CA LYS A 199 24.28 -15.97 6.50
C LYS A 199 24.90 -14.88 5.64
N ILE A 200 24.21 -14.49 4.56
CA ILE A 200 24.63 -13.41 3.67
C ILE A 200 24.69 -12.08 4.43
N LEU A 201 23.65 -11.76 5.23
CA LEU A 201 23.62 -10.55 6.06
C LEU A 201 24.75 -10.53 7.07
N ALA A 202 24.99 -11.61 7.80
CA ALA A 202 26.08 -11.71 8.78
C ALA A 202 27.44 -11.49 8.13
N ALA A 203 27.69 -12.12 6.97
CA ALA A 203 28.95 -11.93 6.23
C ALA A 203 29.11 -10.49 5.72
N TYR A 204 28.05 -9.84 5.28
CA TYR A 204 28.06 -8.45 4.85
C TYR A 204 28.37 -7.50 6.01
N GLN A 205 27.69 -7.66 7.16
CA GLN A 205 27.90 -6.85 8.35
C GLN A 205 29.33 -6.98 8.89
N ALA A 206 29.90 -8.19 8.90
CA ALA A 206 31.28 -8.42 9.30
C ALA A 206 32.29 -7.65 8.41
N LYS A 207 32.06 -7.61 7.09
CA LYS A 207 32.91 -6.83 6.15
C LYS A 207 32.83 -5.33 6.42
N MET A 208 31.63 -4.80 6.68
CA MET A 208 31.42 -3.37 6.97
C MET A 208 32.14 -2.92 8.24
N GLN A 209 32.17 -3.76 9.28
CA GLN A 209 32.86 -3.47 10.52
C GLN A 209 34.38 -3.36 10.31
N VAL A 210 34.98 -4.21 9.47
CA VAL A 210 36.42 -4.18 9.15
C VAL A 210 36.77 -2.89 8.40
N THR A 211 35.93 -2.48 7.44
CA THR A 211 36.20 -1.27 6.61
C THR A 211 36.07 0.02 7.42
N ASN A 212 35.27 0.08 8.47
CA ASN A 212 35.11 1.27 9.31
C ASN A 212 36.22 1.44 10.37
N HIS A 213 37.09 0.44 10.54
CA HIS A 213 38.21 0.46 11.48
C HIS A 213 39.58 0.56 10.79
N SER A 214 39.61 0.72 9.47
CA SER A 214 40.79 0.90 8.62
C SER A 214 40.89 2.36 8.13
#